data_afbb6535528982fd72afd14bb446d357
#
_entry.id   afbb6535528982fd72afd14bb446d357
#
_cell.length_a   1.000
_cell.length_b   1.000
_cell.length_c   1.000
_cell.angle_alpha   90.00
_cell.angle_beta   90.00
_cell.angle_gamma   90.00
#
_symmetry.space_group_name_H-M   'P 1'
#
loop_
_entity.id
_entity.type
_entity.pdbx_description
1 polymer ?
#
loop_
_entity_poly.entity_id
_entity_poly.type
_entity_poly.pdbx_seq_one_letter_code
_entity_poly.pdbx_strand_id
1 'polypeptide(L)'
;MNFLKKFQRKIKLNNHAGTRYKCPFCGYQSKDLEIVGHDLPVLKEKHVIGGGRRAAGCYKCHSRDRERLLYAFLIEDLKLPSDKNISILHIAPEPKLSQVLLKQNFKDYVCGDLFTKGYDYPAHVQNMNVLELPFEDNHFDLFLCNHVLEHIPEDIHAMKEIFRVLKSGGNALLQVPISKNSAETVEDFTIEDQKKREELFGQFDHCRIYGQDYVTRLESVGFKVHRINISDKYPSFGVNAEEDLFFCEKP
;
A
#
# COMPACT_ATOMS: atom_id res chain seq x y z
N MET A 1 15.89 13.00 21.65
CA MET A 1 15.07 14.02 20.96
C MET A 1 15.10 15.30 21.78
N ASN A 2 15.61 16.42 21.21
CA ASN A 2 15.85 17.70 21.91
C ASN A 2 14.51 18.29 22.43
N PHE A 3 14.52 18.97 23.60
CA PHE A 3 13.37 19.61 24.25
C PHE A 3 12.60 20.55 23.30
N LEU A 4 13.29 21.35 22.51
CA LEU A 4 12.71 22.23 21.50
C LEU A 4 11.87 21.46 20.43
N LYS A 5 12.37 20.31 19.95
CA LYS A 5 11.64 19.47 18.98
C LYS A 5 10.37 18.87 19.60
N LYS A 6 10.43 18.48 20.88
CA LYS A 6 9.24 17.99 21.62
C LYS A 6 8.20 19.08 21.79
N PHE A 7 8.63 20.31 22.11
CA PHE A 7 7.75 21.46 22.29
C PHE A 7 7.08 21.87 20.97
N GLN A 8 7.86 21.99 19.88
CA GLN A 8 7.32 22.30 18.55
C GLN A 8 6.33 21.24 18.09
N ARG A 9 6.62 19.95 18.32
CA ARG A 9 5.69 18.87 18.02
C ARG A 9 4.39 18.98 18.81
N LYS A 10 4.45 19.34 20.08
CA LYS A 10 3.26 19.54 20.92
C LYS A 10 2.39 20.70 20.40
N ILE A 11 3.01 21.82 20.02
CA ILE A 11 2.31 22.97 19.41
C ILE A 11 1.64 22.54 18.11
N LYS A 12 2.36 21.84 17.21
CA LYS A 12 1.81 21.34 15.94
C LYS A 12 0.59 20.47 16.19
N LEU A 13 0.68 19.51 17.09
CA LEU A 13 -0.46 18.63 17.42
C LEU A 13 -1.66 19.43 17.99
N ASN A 14 -1.43 20.37 18.88
CA ASN A 14 -2.50 21.19 19.44
C ASN A 14 -3.19 22.07 18.37
N ASN A 15 -2.42 22.64 17.44
CA ASN A 15 -2.95 23.49 16.36
C ASN A 15 -3.82 22.70 15.37
N HIS A 16 -3.60 21.40 15.22
CA HIS A 16 -4.35 20.53 14.31
C HIS A 16 -5.35 19.61 15.05
N ALA A 17 -5.46 19.73 16.36
CA ALA A 17 -6.43 18.96 17.13
C ALA A 17 -7.88 19.29 16.72
N GLY A 18 -8.76 18.28 16.74
CA GLY A 18 -10.16 18.41 16.33
C GLY A 18 -10.86 17.05 16.32
N THR A 19 -12.08 16.99 15.83
CA THR A 19 -12.92 15.78 15.89
C THR A 19 -13.25 15.17 14.52
N ARG A 20 -12.80 15.81 13.44
CA ARG A 20 -13.15 15.37 12.08
C ARG A 20 -12.52 14.03 11.70
N TYR A 21 -11.25 13.83 12.08
CA TYR A 21 -10.50 12.61 11.78
C TYR A 21 -10.00 11.96 13.06
N LYS A 22 -9.97 10.63 13.09
CA LYS A 22 -9.40 9.82 14.17
C LYS A 22 -8.48 8.76 13.58
N CYS A 23 -7.17 8.90 13.78
CA CYS A 23 -6.21 7.93 13.28
C CYS A 23 -6.36 6.58 13.98
N PRO A 24 -6.61 5.47 13.26
CA PRO A 24 -6.80 4.16 13.89
C PRO A 24 -5.53 3.60 14.53
N PHE A 25 -4.34 4.01 14.08
CA PHE A 25 -3.07 3.53 14.61
C PHE A 25 -2.66 4.18 15.95
N CYS A 26 -2.92 5.48 16.13
CA CYS A 26 -2.40 6.20 17.30
C CYS A 26 -3.47 6.93 18.12
N GLY A 27 -4.74 6.85 17.71
CA GLY A 27 -5.89 7.46 18.38
C GLY A 27 -5.92 9.00 18.31
N TYR A 28 -4.97 9.65 17.59
CA TYR A 28 -4.95 11.10 17.50
C TYR A 28 -6.16 11.59 16.70
N GLN A 29 -6.83 12.61 17.27
CA GLN A 29 -7.99 13.25 16.66
C GLN A 29 -7.58 14.62 16.12
N SER A 30 -7.93 14.92 14.88
CA SER A 30 -7.55 16.13 14.16
C SER A 30 -8.72 16.75 13.38
N LYS A 31 -8.62 18.05 13.12
CA LYS A 31 -9.57 18.79 12.27
C LYS A 31 -9.23 18.64 10.78
N ASP A 32 -7.97 18.36 10.46
CA ASP A 32 -7.42 18.23 9.12
C ASP A 32 -6.32 17.15 9.08
N LEU A 33 -5.76 16.90 7.91
CA LEU A 33 -4.68 15.95 7.67
C LEU A 33 -3.44 16.68 7.16
N GLU A 34 -2.27 16.15 7.52
CA GLU A 34 -0.98 16.66 7.04
C GLU A 34 -0.87 16.46 5.52
N ILE A 35 -0.41 17.50 4.82
CA ILE A 35 -0.13 17.41 3.39
C ILE A 35 1.11 16.55 3.18
N VAL A 36 0.99 15.55 2.30
CA VAL A 36 2.07 14.64 1.91
C VAL A 36 2.18 14.54 0.40
N GLY A 37 3.30 13.98 -0.08
CA GLY A 37 3.55 13.75 -1.50
C GLY A 37 4.04 14.99 -2.26
N HIS A 38 4.33 14.80 -3.54
CA HIS A 38 4.88 15.81 -4.45
C HIS A 38 3.84 16.26 -5.48
N ASP A 39 3.95 17.51 -5.90
CA ASP A 39 3.07 18.12 -6.89
C ASP A 39 3.68 17.96 -8.29
N LEU A 40 3.42 16.82 -8.92
CA LEU A 40 3.91 16.49 -10.24
C LEU A 40 2.78 16.60 -11.27
N PRO A 41 3.00 17.31 -12.41
CA PRO A 41 1.97 17.53 -13.43
C PRO A 41 1.33 16.24 -13.93
N VAL A 42 2.12 15.20 -14.21
CA VAL A 42 1.64 13.90 -14.73
C VAL A 42 0.63 13.24 -13.80
N LEU A 43 0.82 13.35 -12.48
CA LEU A 43 -0.10 12.73 -11.52
C LEU A 43 -1.48 13.41 -11.50
N LYS A 44 -1.51 14.72 -11.76
CA LYS A 44 -2.76 15.49 -11.92
C LYS A 44 -3.41 15.21 -13.27
N GLU A 45 -2.64 15.31 -14.35
CA GLU A 45 -3.11 15.08 -15.72
C GLU A 45 -3.72 13.68 -15.86
N LYS A 46 -3.05 12.67 -15.34
CA LYS A 46 -3.50 11.27 -15.34
C LYS A 46 -4.53 10.96 -14.26
N HIS A 47 -4.86 11.90 -13.38
CA HIS A 47 -5.73 11.69 -12.21
C HIS A 47 -5.33 10.41 -11.45
N VAL A 48 -4.06 10.38 -11.00
CA VAL A 48 -3.51 9.20 -10.33
C VAL A 48 -3.97 9.15 -8.87
N ILE A 49 -4.66 8.08 -8.51
CA ILE A 49 -5.08 7.77 -7.16
C ILE A 49 -3.98 6.97 -6.45
N GLY A 50 -3.77 7.19 -5.16
CA GLY A 50 -2.69 6.57 -4.38
C GLY A 50 -1.36 7.32 -4.44
N GLY A 51 -1.22 8.31 -5.35
CA GLY A 51 -0.04 9.16 -5.53
C GLY A 51 -0.28 10.65 -5.30
N GLY A 52 0.75 11.46 -5.57
CA GLY A 52 0.66 12.92 -5.62
C GLY A 52 0.52 13.64 -4.28
N ARG A 53 0.45 14.99 -4.37
CA ARG A 53 0.32 15.88 -3.22
C ARG A 53 -1.13 15.95 -2.74
N ARG A 54 -1.37 15.53 -1.49
CA ARG A 54 -2.72 15.50 -0.90
C ARG A 54 -2.71 15.57 0.63
N ALA A 55 -3.85 15.88 1.23
CA ALA A 55 -4.07 15.84 2.66
C ALA A 55 -4.29 14.39 3.12
N ALA A 56 -3.21 13.71 3.53
CA ALA A 56 -3.23 12.27 3.77
C ALA A 56 -2.45 11.81 5.01
N GLY A 57 -1.65 12.68 5.64
CA GLY A 57 -0.80 12.31 6.77
C GLY A 57 -1.46 12.49 8.13
N CYS A 58 -1.19 11.59 9.07
CA CYS A 58 -1.50 11.81 10.48
C CYS A 58 -0.37 12.62 11.14
N TYR A 59 -0.66 13.79 11.72
CA TYR A 59 0.34 14.64 12.37
C TYR A 59 1.10 13.97 13.52
N LYS A 60 0.50 12.95 14.17
CA LYS A 60 1.11 12.30 15.33
C LYS A 60 1.99 11.10 14.96
N CYS A 61 1.53 10.21 14.10
CA CYS A 61 2.25 8.97 13.78
C CYS A 61 2.72 8.87 12.33
N HIS A 62 2.38 9.85 11.50
CA HIS A 62 2.71 9.95 10.08
C HIS A 62 2.16 8.81 9.20
N SER A 63 1.16 8.03 9.71
CA SER A 63 0.44 7.10 8.84
C SER A 63 -0.24 7.83 7.70
N ARG A 64 -0.22 7.24 6.51
CA ARG A 64 -0.86 7.79 5.31
C ARG A 64 -2.28 7.24 5.14
N ASP A 65 -3.05 7.87 4.27
CA ASP A 65 -4.41 7.47 3.89
C ASP A 65 -4.49 6.01 3.44
N ARG A 66 -3.61 5.59 2.51
CA ARG A 66 -3.51 4.22 2.00
C ARG A 66 -3.28 3.18 3.11
N GLU A 67 -2.40 3.48 4.07
CA GLU A 67 -2.13 2.59 5.20
C GLU A 67 -3.35 2.45 6.13
N ARG A 68 -4.11 3.55 6.30
CA ARG A 68 -5.36 3.53 7.06
C ARG A 68 -6.50 2.83 6.31
N LEU A 69 -6.49 2.89 4.97
CA LEU A 69 -7.42 2.15 4.13
C LEU A 69 -7.21 0.64 4.29
N LEU A 70 -5.95 0.18 4.23
CA LEU A 70 -5.61 -1.23 4.46
C LEU A 70 -6.00 -1.67 5.88
N TYR A 71 -5.74 -0.84 6.89
CA TYR A 71 -6.18 -1.10 8.26
C TYR A 71 -7.70 -1.25 8.35
N ALA A 72 -8.46 -0.33 7.77
CA ALA A 72 -9.91 -0.37 7.77
C ALA A 72 -10.45 -1.65 7.13
N PHE A 73 -9.89 -2.05 5.99
CA PHE A 73 -10.31 -3.25 5.31
C PHE A 73 -9.93 -4.53 6.06
N LEU A 74 -8.66 -4.69 6.43
CA LEU A 74 -8.17 -5.92 7.05
C LEU A 74 -8.69 -6.10 8.49
N ILE A 75 -8.72 -5.03 9.27
CA ILE A 75 -9.04 -5.12 10.70
C ILE A 75 -10.54 -4.92 10.97
N GLU A 76 -11.17 -3.94 10.31
CA GLU A 76 -12.54 -3.57 10.60
C GLU A 76 -13.57 -4.31 9.74
N ASP A 77 -13.31 -4.49 8.43
CA ASP A 77 -14.23 -5.19 7.51
C ASP A 77 -14.00 -6.71 7.54
N LEU A 78 -12.80 -7.19 7.21
CA LEU A 78 -12.49 -8.63 7.15
C LEU A 78 -12.36 -9.27 8.55
N LYS A 79 -12.21 -8.46 9.62
CA LYS A 79 -11.97 -9.00 10.96
C LYS A 79 -10.80 -9.98 11.01
N LEU A 80 -9.77 -9.74 10.21
CA LEU A 80 -8.60 -10.60 10.06
C LEU A 80 -8.05 -11.16 11.39
N PRO A 81 -7.96 -10.38 12.49
CA PRO A 81 -7.47 -10.89 13.78
C PRO A 81 -8.33 -11.98 14.43
N SER A 82 -9.53 -12.25 13.96
CA SER A 82 -10.40 -13.32 14.48
C SER A 82 -9.93 -14.72 14.06
N ASP A 83 -9.24 -14.83 12.93
CA ASP A 83 -8.62 -16.08 12.49
C ASP A 83 -7.11 -16.07 12.75
N LYS A 84 -6.66 -16.91 13.66
CA LYS A 84 -5.24 -17.07 14.02
C LYS A 84 -4.52 -18.18 13.23
N ASN A 85 -5.26 -19.00 12.50
CA ASN A 85 -4.72 -20.14 11.78
C ASN A 85 -4.27 -19.82 10.36
N ILE A 86 -4.27 -18.54 9.98
CA ILE A 86 -3.86 -18.08 8.66
C ILE A 86 -2.35 -17.80 8.57
N SER A 87 -1.80 -18.06 7.39
CA SER A 87 -0.42 -17.69 7.01
C SER A 87 -0.47 -16.48 6.08
N ILE A 88 0.30 -15.44 6.40
CA ILE A 88 0.30 -14.16 5.70
C ILE A 88 1.70 -13.84 5.19
N LEU A 89 1.85 -13.47 3.92
CA LEU A 89 3.04 -12.83 3.38
C LEU A 89 2.77 -11.36 3.07
N HIS A 90 3.61 -10.48 3.60
CA HIS A 90 3.50 -9.03 3.43
C HIS A 90 4.78 -8.48 2.80
N ILE A 91 4.72 -8.12 1.52
CA ILE A 91 5.83 -7.53 0.77
C ILE A 91 5.80 -6.00 0.92
N ALA A 92 6.98 -5.40 1.13
CA ALA A 92 7.18 -3.97 1.41
C ALA A 92 6.24 -3.45 2.52
N PRO A 93 6.30 -4.05 3.73
CA PRO A 93 5.27 -3.87 4.74
C PRO A 93 5.19 -2.44 5.27
N GLU A 94 3.99 -1.87 5.27
CA GLU A 94 3.75 -0.55 5.83
C GLU A 94 4.06 -0.54 7.33
N PRO A 95 4.86 0.44 7.83
CA PRO A 95 5.39 0.39 9.19
C PRO A 95 4.34 0.33 10.31
N LYS A 96 3.18 0.98 10.15
CA LYS A 96 2.15 0.97 11.19
C LYS A 96 1.26 -0.26 11.10
N LEU A 97 0.90 -0.66 9.88
CA LEU A 97 0.09 -1.85 9.66
C LEU A 97 0.86 -3.11 10.10
N SER A 98 2.12 -3.26 9.69
CA SER A 98 2.94 -4.42 10.08
C SER A 98 3.08 -4.55 11.59
N GLN A 99 3.25 -3.44 12.33
CA GLN A 99 3.27 -3.45 13.80
C GLN A 99 1.95 -3.89 14.43
N VAL A 100 0.81 -3.61 13.78
CA VAL A 100 -0.50 -4.10 14.24
C VAL A 100 -0.61 -5.59 14.00
N LEU A 101 -0.26 -6.05 12.78
CA LEU A 101 -0.37 -7.45 12.39
C LEU A 101 0.60 -8.36 13.19
N LEU A 102 1.83 -7.93 13.45
CA LEU A 102 2.80 -8.64 14.30
C LEU A 102 2.25 -8.97 15.70
N LYS A 103 1.38 -8.14 16.25
CA LYS A 103 0.80 -8.34 17.59
C LYS A 103 -0.36 -9.33 17.59
N GLN A 104 -0.83 -9.76 16.44
CA GLN A 104 -2.02 -10.62 16.34
C GLN A 104 -1.73 -12.10 16.58
N ASN A 105 -0.45 -12.52 16.58
CA ASN A 105 -0.03 -13.92 16.76
C ASN A 105 -0.73 -14.86 15.74
N PHE A 106 -0.70 -14.51 14.46
CA PHE A 106 -1.11 -15.41 13.38
C PHE A 106 -0.24 -16.68 13.35
N LYS A 107 -0.73 -17.74 12.72
CA LYS A 107 0.04 -18.96 12.52
C LYS A 107 1.40 -18.66 11.88
N ASP A 108 1.40 -17.83 10.85
CA ASP A 108 2.60 -17.34 10.21
C ASP A 108 2.37 -15.92 9.67
N TYR A 109 3.27 -15.00 9.98
CA TYR A 109 3.27 -13.65 9.42
C TYR A 109 4.68 -13.29 9.00
N VAL A 110 4.94 -13.44 7.72
CA VAL A 110 6.23 -13.17 7.09
C VAL A 110 6.20 -11.79 6.43
N CYS A 111 7.25 -11.00 6.69
CA CYS A 111 7.47 -9.72 6.03
C CYS A 111 8.70 -9.80 5.14
N GLY A 112 8.59 -9.39 3.89
CA GLY A 112 9.68 -9.34 2.93
C GLY A 112 9.79 -8.00 2.22
N ASP A 113 11.01 -7.63 1.83
CA ASP A 113 11.29 -6.47 0.97
C ASP A 113 12.58 -6.71 0.20
N LEU A 114 12.69 -6.14 -0.99
CA LEU A 114 13.94 -6.18 -1.74
C LEU A 114 14.93 -5.18 -1.13
N PHE A 115 15.96 -5.69 -0.44
CA PHE A 115 16.92 -4.83 0.23
C PHE A 115 17.74 -4.02 -0.76
N THR A 116 17.54 -2.72 -0.70
CA THR A 116 18.24 -1.73 -1.53
C THR A 116 19.27 -0.96 -0.70
N LYS A 117 20.46 -0.76 -1.26
CA LYS A 117 21.54 -0.01 -0.60
C LYS A 117 21.07 1.40 -0.20
N GLY A 118 21.31 1.77 1.06
CA GLY A 118 20.96 3.09 1.60
C GLY A 118 19.63 3.13 2.34
N TYR A 119 18.92 2.02 2.45
CA TYR A 119 17.70 1.89 3.24
C TYR A 119 17.93 1.03 4.48
N ASP A 120 17.26 1.40 5.58
CA ASP A 120 17.24 0.60 6.82
C ASP A 120 15.93 -0.20 6.88
N TYR A 121 16.05 -1.49 7.12
CA TYR A 121 14.90 -2.39 7.23
C TYR A 121 14.70 -2.87 8.67
N PRO A 122 13.45 -2.91 9.18
CA PRO A 122 13.18 -3.49 10.50
C PRO A 122 13.63 -4.94 10.60
N ALA A 123 14.05 -5.39 11.76
CA ALA A 123 14.59 -6.73 11.99
C ALA A 123 13.62 -7.89 11.63
N HIS A 124 12.32 -7.61 11.57
CA HIS A 124 11.30 -8.59 11.18
C HIS A 124 11.06 -8.68 9.66
N VAL A 125 11.72 -7.82 8.86
CA VAL A 125 11.64 -7.84 7.40
C VAL A 125 12.83 -8.64 6.86
N GLN A 126 12.56 -9.59 5.99
CA GLN A 126 13.54 -10.43 5.32
C GLN A 126 13.86 -9.87 3.93
N ASN A 127 15.10 -10.04 3.47
CA ASN A 127 15.44 -9.72 2.08
C ASN A 127 14.75 -10.70 1.14
N MET A 128 13.91 -10.18 0.24
CA MET A 128 13.04 -11.01 -0.59
C MET A 128 12.72 -10.33 -1.91
N ASN A 129 12.85 -11.05 -3.01
CA ASN A 129 12.45 -10.60 -4.34
C ASN A 129 11.10 -11.21 -4.70
N VAL A 130 10.11 -10.37 -5.01
CA VAL A 130 8.77 -10.83 -5.39
C VAL A 130 8.73 -11.57 -6.73
N LEU A 131 9.77 -11.43 -7.55
CA LEU A 131 9.93 -12.19 -8.80
C LEU A 131 10.37 -13.64 -8.57
N GLU A 132 10.89 -13.98 -7.38
CA GLU A 132 11.38 -15.31 -7.04
C GLU A 132 11.16 -15.52 -5.53
N LEU A 133 9.93 -15.83 -5.14
CA LEU A 133 9.57 -16.01 -3.75
C LEU A 133 10.08 -17.36 -3.23
N PRO A 134 10.83 -17.38 -2.09
CA PRO A 134 11.45 -18.61 -1.57
C PRO A 134 10.45 -19.48 -0.79
N PHE A 135 9.27 -19.67 -1.35
CA PHE A 135 8.19 -20.48 -0.75
C PHE A 135 7.63 -21.46 -1.75
N GLU A 136 7.12 -22.58 -1.23
CA GLU A 136 6.43 -23.57 -2.04
C GLU A 136 5.08 -23.03 -2.56
N ASP A 137 4.53 -23.69 -3.56
CA ASP A 137 3.20 -23.41 -4.07
C ASP A 137 2.15 -23.59 -2.98
N ASN A 138 1.09 -22.77 -3.00
CA ASN A 138 -0.06 -22.91 -2.09
C ASN A 138 0.32 -22.83 -0.60
N HIS A 139 1.19 -21.91 -0.22
CA HIS A 139 1.69 -21.75 1.14
C HIS A 139 0.87 -20.77 1.99
N PHE A 140 0.47 -19.62 1.42
CA PHE A 140 -0.15 -18.52 2.15
C PHE A 140 -1.67 -18.45 1.93
N ASP A 141 -2.38 -18.04 2.99
CA ASP A 141 -3.81 -17.76 2.93
C ASP A 141 -4.08 -16.31 2.48
N LEU A 142 -3.17 -15.39 2.83
CA LEU A 142 -3.26 -13.97 2.47
C LEU A 142 -1.91 -13.42 2.00
N PHE A 143 -1.92 -12.67 0.90
CA PHE A 143 -0.77 -11.94 0.39
C PHE A 143 -1.05 -10.44 0.40
N LEU A 144 -0.15 -9.65 0.94
CA LEU A 144 -0.22 -8.19 0.96
C LEU A 144 0.97 -7.62 0.17
N CYS A 145 0.68 -6.85 -0.87
CA CYS A 145 1.71 -6.21 -1.71
C CYS A 145 1.15 -4.88 -2.23
N ASN A 146 1.62 -3.80 -1.64
CA ASN A 146 1.05 -2.49 -1.90
C ASN A 146 2.14 -1.52 -2.34
N HIS A 147 1.93 -0.86 -3.48
CA HIS A 147 2.86 0.09 -4.07
C HIS A 147 4.27 -0.52 -4.30
N VAL A 148 4.29 -1.66 -4.99
CA VAL A 148 5.48 -2.40 -5.37
C VAL A 148 5.51 -2.69 -6.87
N LEU A 149 4.38 -3.12 -7.45
CA LEU A 149 4.32 -3.59 -8.84
C LEU A 149 4.63 -2.49 -9.86
N GLU A 150 4.40 -1.23 -9.53
CA GLU A 150 4.76 -0.08 -10.37
C GLU A 150 6.26 0.13 -10.54
N HIS A 151 7.07 -0.51 -9.69
CA HIS A 151 8.54 -0.46 -9.75
C HIS A 151 9.15 -1.62 -10.56
N ILE A 152 8.36 -2.66 -10.86
CA ILE A 152 8.85 -3.93 -11.41
C ILE A 152 8.51 -4.03 -12.89
N PRO A 153 9.50 -4.02 -13.82
CA PRO A 153 9.23 -4.19 -15.24
C PRO A 153 8.45 -5.46 -15.57
N GLU A 154 8.77 -6.58 -14.93
CA GLU A 154 8.12 -7.88 -15.10
C GLU A 154 6.93 -8.10 -14.16
N ASP A 155 6.01 -7.14 -14.06
CA ASP A 155 4.88 -7.19 -13.12
C ASP A 155 3.99 -8.43 -13.28
N ILE A 156 3.77 -8.88 -14.51
CA ILE A 156 3.02 -10.13 -14.79
C ILE A 156 3.75 -11.34 -14.19
N HIS A 157 5.08 -11.36 -14.21
CA HIS A 157 5.85 -12.41 -13.56
C HIS A 157 5.69 -12.35 -12.04
N ALA A 158 5.80 -11.15 -11.45
CA ALA A 158 5.55 -10.95 -10.03
C ALA A 158 4.13 -11.39 -9.63
N MET A 159 3.09 -11.03 -10.42
CA MET A 159 1.73 -11.46 -10.19
C MET A 159 1.58 -12.99 -10.25
N LYS A 160 2.28 -13.68 -11.17
CA LYS A 160 2.30 -15.15 -11.24
C LYS A 160 2.95 -15.78 -10.01
N GLU A 161 4.06 -15.21 -9.51
CA GLU A 161 4.69 -15.67 -8.27
C GLU A 161 3.79 -15.49 -7.05
N ILE A 162 3.11 -14.35 -6.96
CA ILE A 162 2.09 -14.09 -5.92
C ILE A 162 0.98 -15.14 -6.01
N PHE A 163 0.47 -15.38 -7.22
CA PHE A 163 -0.57 -16.39 -7.44
C PHE A 163 -0.08 -17.80 -7.09
N ARG A 164 1.17 -18.16 -7.44
CA ARG A 164 1.75 -19.46 -7.15
C ARG A 164 1.78 -19.76 -5.65
N VAL A 165 2.28 -18.83 -4.85
CA VAL A 165 2.45 -19.05 -3.40
C VAL A 165 1.15 -18.94 -2.60
N LEU A 166 0.07 -18.40 -3.18
CA LEU A 166 -1.24 -18.40 -2.55
C LEU A 166 -1.90 -19.79 -2.64
N LYS A 167 -2.61 -20.20 -1.60
CA LYS A 167 -3.48 -21.37 -1.60
C LYS A 167 -4.68 -21.16 -2.51
N SER A 168 -5.30 -22.23 -3.02
CA SER A 168 -6.65 -22.15 -3.58
C SER A 168 -7.61 -21.66 -2.50
N GLY A 169 -8.48 -20.70 -2.84
CA GLY A 169 -9.31 -19.95 -1.91
C GLY A 169 -8.57 -18.87 -1.13
N GLY A 170 -7.24 -18.75 -1.29
CA GLY A 170 -6.43 -17.67 -0.70
C GLY A 170 -6.64 -16.34 -1.41
N ASN A 171 -6.28 -15.26 -0.73
CA ASN A 171 -6.52 -13.90 -1.22
C ASN A 171 -5.24 -13.06 -1.29
N ALA A 172 -5.20 -12.12 -2.21
CA ALA A 172 -4.17 -11.08 -2.26
C ALA A 172 -4.79 -9.69 -2.22
N LEU A 173 -4.15 -8.75 -1.54
CA LEU A 173 -4.45 -7.34 -1.60
C LEU A 173 -3.30 -6.65 -2.33
N LEU A 174 -3.58 -6.21 -3.58
CA LEU A 174 -2.56 -5.75 -4.53
C LEU A 174 -2.85 -4.30 -4.93
N GLN A 175 -2.34 -3.34 -4.15
CA GLN A 175 -2.55 -1.92 -4.38
C GLN A 175 -1.43 -1.31 -5.21
N VAL A 176 -1.82 -0.45 -6.14
CA VAL A 176 -0.92 0.33 -7.00
C VAL A 176 -1.47 1.75 -7.17
N PRO A 177 -0.62 2.74 -7.48
CA PRO A 177 -1.11 4.02 -7.99
C PRO A 177 -1.78 3.79 -9.35
N ILE A 178 -3.06 4.16 -9.47
CA ILE A 178 -3.85 3.92 -10.68
C ILE A 178 -4.38 5.23 -11.26
N SER A 179 -4.27 5.38 -12.59
CA SER A 179 -4.86 6.48 -13.33
C SER A 179 -6.36 6.26 -13.54
N LYS A 180 -7.18 7.25 -13.21
CA LYS A 180 -8.62 7.25 -13.58
C LYS A 180 -8.88 7.65 -15.03
N ASN A 181 -7.93 8.35 -15.65
CA ASN A 181 -8.09 8.90 -17.01
C ASN A 181 -7.50 7.99 -18.10
N SER A 182 -6.66 7.01 -17.75
CA SER A 182 -6.03 6.12 -18.71
C SER A 182 -6.76 4.79 -18.77
N ALA A 183 -7.24 4.39 -19.93
CA ALA A 183 -7.82 3.05 -20.13
C ALA A 183 -6.74 1.98 -20.03
N GLU A 184 -5.54 2.27 -20.54
CA GLU A 184 -4.40 1.37 -20.57
C GLU A 184 -3.26 1.88 -19.68
N THR A 185 -2.48 0.96 -19.16
CA THR A 185 -1.25 1.21 -18.42
C THR A 185 -0.23 1.91 -19.33
N VAL A 186 0.35 3.00 -18.83
CA VAL A 186 1.43 3.72 -19.50
C VAL A 186 2.76 3.25 -18.92
N GLU A 187 3.58 2.60 -19.73
CA GLU A 187 4.85 2.03 -19.30
C GLU A 187 5.94 2.20 -20.36
N ASP A 188 7.18 2.44 -19.92
CA ASP A 188 8.37 2.48 -20.78
C ASP A 188 9.61 2.06 -19.99
N PHE A 189 10.12 0.87 -20.28
CA PHE A 189 11.27 0.28 -19.60
C PHE A 189 12.62 0.74 -20.17
N THR A 190 12.62 1.47 -21.30
CA THR A 190 13.84 2.00 -21.91
C THR A 190 14.37 3.25 -21.21
N ILE A 191 13.54 3.86 -20.34
CA ILE A 191 13.88 5.07 -19.62
C ILE A 191 14.68 4.71 -18.38
N GLU A 192 15.99 5.01 -18.40
CA GLU A 192 16.91 4.82 -17.27
C GLU A 192 17.05 6.08 -16.40
N ASP A 193 16.84 7.27 -17.00
CA ASP A 193 16.99 8.54 -16.32
C ASP A 193 15.90 8.75 -15.26
N GLN A 194 16.32 8.88 -14.01
CA GLN A 194 15.44 9.02 -12.85
C GLN A 194 14.50 10.24 -12.93
N LYS A 195 15.00 11.37 -13.45
CA LYS A 195 14.19 12.57 -13.58
C LYS A 195 13.11 12.41 -14.65
N LYS A 196 13.43 11.75 -15.76
CA LYS A 196 12.44 11.40 -16.78
C LYS A 196 11.38 10.43 -16.24
N ARG A 197 11.78 9.43 -15.44
CA ARG A 197 10.81 8.55 -14.76
C ARG A 197 9.88 9.34 -13.84
N GLU A 198 10.41 10.28 -13.05
CA GLU A 198 9.60 11.14 -12.20
C GLU A 198 8.63 12.00 -13.02
N GLU A 199 9.08 12.59 -14.14
CA GLU A 199 8.26 13.39 -15.04
C GLU A 199 7.14 12.58 -15.73
N LEU A 200 7.38 11.31 -16.07
CA LEU A 200 6.44 10.46 -16.83
C LEU A 200 5.59 9.56 -15.95
N PHE A 201 6.13 9.08 -14.82
CA PHE A 201 5.47 8.08 -13.98
C PHE A 201 5.20 8.57 -12.55
N GLY A 202 5.63 9.79 -12.23
CA GLY A 202 5.32 10.41 -10.94
C GLY A 202 6.27 10.06 -9.79
N GLN A 203 7.29 9.21 -10.04
CA GLN A 203 8.36 8.90 -9.09
C GLN A 203 9.62 8.43 -9.83
N PHE A 204 10.78 8.72 -9.27
CA PHE A 204 12.10 8.49 -9.90
C PHE A 204 12.43 7.02 -10.20
N ASP A 205 11.79 6.08 -9.52
CA ASP A 205 11.98 4.63 -9.61
C ASP A 205 10.72 3.88 -10.14
N HIS A 206 9.65 4.60 -10.49
CA HIS A 206 8.53 4.01 -11.20
C HIS A 206 8.91 3.71 -12.66
N CYS A 207 8.35 2.65 -13.20
CA CYS A 207 8.48 2.32 -14.62
C CYS A 207 7.12 2.35 -15.36
N ARG A 208 6.03 2.63 -14.63
CA ARG A 208 4.67 2.73 -15.16
C ARG A 208 3.73 3.56 -14.30
N ILE A 209 2.62 3.98 -14.92
CA ILE A 209 1.37 4.37 -14.27
C ILE A 209 0.31 3.39 -14.74
N TYR A 210 -0.25 2.62 -13.83
CA TYR A 210 -1.34 1.71 -14.15
C TYR A 210 -2.58 2.44 -14.62
N GLY A 211 -3.20 1.89 -15.69
CA GLY A 211 -4.51 2.29 -16.21
C GLY A 211 -5.64 1.43 -15.65
N GLN A 212 -6.82 1.58 -16.20
CA GLN A 212 -8.00 0.80 -15.81
C GLN A 212 -7.89 -0.68 -16.24
N ASP A 213 -6.97 -1.04 -17.13
CA ASP A 213 -6.58 -2.38 -17.55
C ASP A 213 -5.84 -3.17 -16.44
N TYR A 214 -5.52 -2.54 -15.30
CA TYR A 214 -4.86 -3.24 -14.17
C TYR A 214 -5.66 -4.47 -13.70
N VAL A 215 -6.99 -4.38 -13.67
CA VAL A 215 -7.85 -5.53 -13.36
C VAL A 215 -7.62 -6.66 -14.34
N THR A 216 -7.62 -6.37 -15.65
CA THR A 216 -7.37 -7.37 -16.70
C THR A 216 -5.98 -7.99 -16.60
N ARG A 217 -4.96 -7.21 -16.21
CA ARG A 217 -3.60 -7.73 -15.95
C ARG A 217 -3.59 -8.76 -14.81
N LEU A 218 -4.28 -8.47 -13.71
CA LEU A 218 -4.44 -9.40 -12.57
C LEU A 218 -5.22 -10.67 -12.98
N GLU A 219 -6.33 -10.50 -13.70
CA GLU A 219 -7.15 -11.62 -14.19
C GLU A 219 -6.40 -12.49 -15.21
N SER A 220 -5.46 -11.92 -15.97
CA SER A 220 -4.66 -12.67 -16.94
C SER A 220 -3.78 -13.75 -16.32
N VAL A 221 -3.47 -13.67 -15.02
CA VAL A 221 -2.69 -14.67 -14.28
C VAL A 221 -3.56 -15.63 -13.48
N GLY A 222 -4.90 -15.48 -13.53
CA GLY A 222 -5.87 -16.40 -12.92
C GLY A 222 -6.60 -15.85 -11.69
N PHE A 223 -6.32 -14.64 -11.25
CA PHE A 223 -7.07 -14.03 -10.15
C PHE A 223 -8.51 -13.72 -10.53
N LYS A 224 -9.42 -13.88 -9.58
CA LYS A 224 -10.73 -13.24 -9.61
C LYS A 224 -10.64 -11.95 -8.81
N VAL A 225 -10.84 -10.81 -9.48
CA VAL A 225 -10.56 -9.48 -8.90
C VAL A 225 -11.86 -8.84 -8.40
N HIS A 226 -11.84 -8.42 -7.13
CA HIS A 226 -12.88 -7.61 -6.51
C HIS A 226 -12.34 -6.21 -6.29
N ARG A 227 -12.87 -5.25 -7.04
CA ARG A 227 -12.59 -3.83 -6.86
C ARG A 227 -13.57 -3.23 -5.88
N ILE A 228 -13.10 -2.83 -4.69
CA ILE A 228 -13.93 -2.49 -3.53
C ILE A 228 -13.60 -1.09 -3.04
N ASN A 229 -14.60 -0.22 -2.88
CA ASN A 229 -14.46 1.06 -2.20
C ASN A 229 -15.16 1.01 -0.84
N ILE A 230 -14.40 1.31 0.22
CA ILE A 230 -14.91 1.30 1.61
C ILE A 230 -14.84 2.68 2.28
N SER A 231 -14.50 3.72 1.53
CA SER A 231 -14.24 5.06 2.07
C SER A 231 -15.42 5.63 2.85
N ASP A 232 -16.66 5.39 2.37
CA ASP A 232 -17.88 5.88 3.00
C ASP A 232 -18.17 5.21 4.35
N LYS A 233 -17.64 4.00 4.59
CA LYS A 233 -17.76 3.31 5.88
C LYS A 233 -16.85 3.92 6.95
N TYR A 234 -15.71 4.51 6.53
CA TYR A 234 -14.65 4.98 7.44
C TYR A 234 -14.23 6.44 7.21
N PRO A 235 -15.20 7.40 7.13
CA PRO A 235 -14.88 8.79 6.79
C PRO A 235 -13.96 9.45 7.83
N SER A 236 -14.05 9.03 9.09
CA SER A 236 -13.20 9.55 10.17
C SER A 236 -11.76 9.07 10.12
N PHE A 237 -11.44 8.01 9.38
CA PHE A 237 -10.05 7.54 9.24
C PHE A 237 -9.23 8.41 8.27
N GLY A 238 -9.89 9.25 7.47
CA GLY A 238 -9.24 10.13 6.49
C GLY A 238 -8.58 9.32 5.37
N VAL A 239 -9.25 8.28 4.92
CA VAL A 239 -8.93 7.53 3.71
C VAL A 239 -9.28 8.33 2.47
N ASN A 240 -8.67 8.05 1.34
CA ASN A 240 -9.01 8.70 0.09
C ASN A 240 -10.34 8.15 -0.44
N ALA A 241 -11.31 9.03 -0.67
CA ALA A 241 -12.64 8.65 -1.15
C ALA A 241 -12.65 7.99 -2.55
N GLU A 242 -11.63 8.27 -3.34
CA GLU A 242 -11.51 7.74 -4.70
C GLU A 242 -10.64 6.48 -4.82
N GLU A 243 -10.06 6.02 -3.70
CA GLU A 243 -9.13 4.88 -3.70
C GLU A 243 -9.90 3.58 -3.50
N ASP A 244 -9.89 2.74 -4.54
CA ASP A 244 -10.45 1.40 -4.48
C ASP A 244 -9.40 0.40 -4.01
N LEU A 245 -9.82 -0.66 -3.37
CA LEU A 245 -9.01 -1.82 -3.02
C LEU A 245 -9.11 -2.86 -4.15
N PHE A 246 -7.98 -3.44 -4.53
CA PHE A 246 -7.90 -4.58 -5.44
C PHE A 246 -7.71 -5.84 -4.63
N PHE A 247 -8.82 -6.48 -4.27
CA PHE A 247 -8.86 -7.72 -3.52
C PHE A 247 -9.01 -8.89 -4.47
N CYS A 248 -7.97 -9.71 -4.57
CA CYS A 248 -7.79 -10.74 -5.57
C CYS A 248 -7.94 -12.11 -4.92
N GLU A 249 -8.83 -12.95 -5.41
CA GLU A 249 -9.03 -14.33 -4.97
C GLU A 249 -8.32 -15.29 -5.94
N LYS A 250 -7.58 -16.26 -5.40
CA LYS A 250 -7.12 -17.43 -6.17
C LYS A 250 -8.20 -18.50 -6.09
N PRO A 251 -8.92 -18.81 -7.19
CA PRO A 251 -9.98 -19.82 -7.20
C PRO A 251 -9.54 -21.23 -6.76
#